data_642ae88570de35f9a6bc61d587ffeb3f
#
_entry.id   642ae88570de35f9a6bc61d587ffeb3f
#
_cell.length_a   1.000
_cell.length_b   1.000
_cell.length_c   1.000
_cell.angle_alpha   90.00
_cell.angle_beta   90.00
_cell.angle_gamma   90.00
#
_symmetry.space_group_name_H-M   'P 1'
#
loop_
_entity.id
_entity.type
_entity.pdbx_description
1 polymer ?
#
loop_
_entity_poly.entity_id
_entity_poly.type
_entity_poly.pdbx_seq_one_letter_code
_entity_poly.pdbx_strand_id
1 'polypeptide(L)'
;RSRRRLLVTAVDDDLMPSPFFGFLPPPDPPELHASAEHPLTLRGLVARHRRVLTTSTSPAAREHASAQLAVLAREGVPGADPSEWYGVAPPTTDAPLHDLAVDAARVSPSRMESFEECELNWAVSALGGDTVMPPSAGIGTIIHEAMEQVPDGELDRLRDVLAEHWPELDFETAWIGRKERRRADLYIDRLHSYLSDVAEEGGRVIAGEVEFRFAVEVPEEIGVPPAVRPVSTEPDDPHPHHAIVHGFIDRVEAYTAGGGEHAKARGQRWTRMADAQGGERVVVVDLKTGKYEPESEQKVADHAQLAAYQVAVQEGLIEGADPAALAGARLVLVAKTLAGSDFRVAHQHTLAGEERVQFLGRIAEAARGMSASSFTAHVEAHCADTQWRVQPCRIHTVAAVSA
;
A
#
# COMPACT_ATOMS: atom_id res chain seq x y z
N ARG A 1 31.25 -17.84 -24.99
CA ARG A 1 30.73 -19.20 -24.73
C ARG A 1 31.71 -19.94 -23.83
N SER A 2 31.31 -20.26 -22.59
CA SER A 2 32.11 -21.09 -21.69
C SER A 2 32.13 -22.52 -22.21
N ARG A 3 33.35 -23.10 -22.26
CA ARG A 3 33.51 -24.51 -22.73
C ARG A 3 33.70 -25.51 -21.59
N ARG A 4 33.98 -25.06 -20.38
CA ARG A 4 34.32 -25.97 -19.26
C ARG A 4 33.61 -25.62 -17.95
N ARG A 5 33.54 -24.35 -17.59
CA ARG A 5 32.88 -23.87 -16.36
C ARG A 5 32.24 -22.54 -16.63
N LEU A 6 31.04 -22.34 -16.06
CA LEU A 6 30.31 -21.10 -16.05
C LEU A 6 30.02 -20.78 -14.56
N LEU A 7 30.53 -19.64 -14.11
CA LEU A 7 30.16 -19.08 -12.82
C LEU A 7 29.17 -17.94 -13.08
N VAL A 8 28.01 -18.01 -12.49
CA VAL A 8 27.02 -16.94 -12.53
C VAL A 8 26.81 -16.50 -11.10
N THR A 9 26.97 -15.20 -10.87
CA THR A 9 26.80 -14.60 -9.54
C THR A 9 25.75 -13.52 -9.62
N ALA A 10 24.99 -13.34 -8.55
CA ALA A 10 24.14 -12.20 -8.31
C ALA A 10 24.38 -11.69 -6.89
N VAL A 11 24.16 -10.40 -6.71
CA VAL A 11 24.05 -9.82 -5.38
C VAL A 11 22.64 -10.08 -4.90
N ASP A 12 22.53 -10.61 -3.70
CA ASP A 12 21.26 -10.74 -2.99
C ASP A 12 21.13 -9.50 -2.10
N ASP A 13 20.65 -8.43 -2.72
CA ASP A 13 20.38 -7.15 -2.08
C ASP A 13 18.88 -6.84 -2.18
N ASP A 14 18.46 -5.63 -1.84
CA ASP A 14 17.07 -5.19 -1.92
C ASP A 14 16.50 -5.19 -3.37
N LEU A 15 17.37 -5.42 -4.36
CA LEU A 15 16.99 -5.58 -5.77
C LEU A 15 16.89 -7.08 -6.09
N MET A 16 15.73 -7.49 -6.59
CA MET A 16 15.55 -8.89 -7.00
C MET A 16 16.57 -9.31 -8.05
N PRO A 17 17.21 -10.48 -7.90
CA PRO A 17 18.08 -11.04 -8.94
C PRO A 17 17.36 -11.09 -10.28
N SER A 18 18.11 -10.92 -11.35
CA SER A 18 17.55 -10.98 -12.70
C SER A 18 16.68 -12.22 -12.89
N PRO A 19 15.49 -12.12 -13.51
CA PRO A 19 14.61 -13.26 -13.79
C PRO A 19 15.32 -14.40 -14.54
N PHE A 20 16.43 -14.11 -15.22
CA PHE A 20 17.25 -15.13 -15.89
C PHE A 20 17.91 -16.11 -14.93
N PHE A 21 18.07 -15.78 -13.65
CA PHE A 21 18.53 -16.73 -12.63
C PHE A 21 17.61 -17.94 -12.50
N GLY A 22 16.29 -17.75 -12.67
CA GLY A 22 15.30 -18.84 -12.63
C GLY A 22 15.43 -19.87 -13.76
N PHE A 23 16.18 -19.57 -14.81
CA PHE A 23 16.48 -20.51 -15.89
C PHE A 23 17.75 -21.34 -15.65
N LEU A 24 18.50 -21.02 -14.61
CA LEU A 24 19.63 -21.82 -14.21
C LEU A 24 19.13 -23.03 -13.41
N PRO A 25 19.72 -24.23 -13.57
CA PRO A 25 19.40 -25.32 -12.68
C PRO A 25 19.66 -24.86 -11.24
N PRO A 26 18.80 -25.26 -10.28
CA PRO A 26 19.08 -24.93 -8.88
C PRO A 26 20.51 -25.40 -8.59
N PRO A 27 21.29 -24.56 -7.88
CA PRO A 27 22.58 -25.02 -7.40
C PRO A 27 22.33 -26.33 -6.63
N ASP A 28 23.23 -27.29 -6.75
CA ASP A 28 23.28 -28.39 -5.80
C ASP A 28 23.06 -27.80 -4.41
N PRO A 29 22.21 -28.43 -3.54
CA PRO A 29 21.81 -27.85 -2.26
C PRO A 29 23.07 -27.22 -1.66
N PRO A 30 23.03 -25.92 -1.35
CA PRO A 30 24.23 -25.25 -0.91
C PRO A 30 24.76 -26.09 0.23
N GLU A 31 25.99 -26.57 0.10
CA GLU A 31 26.78 -26.77 1.29
C GLU A 31 26.53 -25.49 2.06
N LEU A 32 25.70 -25.58 3.10
CA LEU A 32 25.26 -24.47 3.95
C LEU A 32 26.46 -23.54 4.05
N HIS A 33 26.39 -22.39 3.39
CA HIS A 33 27.53 -21.50 3.24
C HIS A 33 28.10 -21.36 4.63
N ALA A 34 29.18 -22.05 4.88
CA ALA A 34 29.88 -21.93 6.13
C ALA A 34 30.08 -20.44 6.25
N SER A 35 29.30 -19.80 7.10
CA SER A 35 29.48 -18.38 7.43
C SER A 35 30.94 -18.25 7.67
N ALA A 36 31.61 -17.38 6.92
CA ALA A 36 33.06 -17.34 6.89
C ALA A 36 33.54 -17.55 8.32
N GLU A 37 34.23 -18.67 8.57
CA GLU A 37 34.64 -19.08 9.93
C GLU A 37 35.41 -17.94 10.60
N HIS A 38 35.97 -17.07 9.75
CA HIS A 38 36.71 -15.88 10.13
C HIS A 38 36.20 -14.67 9.34
N PRO A 39 35.36 -13.82 9.93
CA PRO A 39 34.95 -12.58 9.31
C PRO A 39 36.16 -11.70 9.02
N LEU A 40 36.25 -11.21 7.76
CA LEU A 40 37.36 -10.39 7.31
C LEU A 40 37.28 -8.92 7.74
N THR A 41 36.23 -8.55 8.48
CA THR A 41 35.99 -7.18 8.95
C THR A 41 35.75 -7.14 10.45
N LEU A 42 36.09 -6.02 11.11
CA LEU A 42 35.77 -5.82 12.52
C LEU A 42 34.28 -5.89 12.81
N ARG A 43 33.42 -5.37 11.90
CA ARG A 43 31.95 -5.49 12.02
C ARG A 43 31.49 -6.95 11.95
N GLY A 44 32.06 -7.73 11.05
CA GLY A 44 31.79 -9.16 10.95
C GLY A 44 32.21 -9.92 12.21
N LEU A 45 33.33 -9.54 12.81
CA LEU A 45 33.81 -10.11 14.08
C LEU A 45 32.84 -9.76 15.22
N VAL A 46 32.40 -8.51 15.32
CA VAL A 46 31.36 -8.08 16.27
C VAL A 46 30.08 -8.91 16.08
N ALA A 47 29.58 -9.00 14.87
CA ALA A 47 28.36 -9.75 14.55
C ALA A 47 28.48 -11.24 14.96
N ARG A 48 29.63 -11.86 14.69
CA ARG A 48 29.93 -13.25 15.11
C ARG A 48 29.85 -13.40 16.63
N HIS A 49 30.56 -12.55 17.38
CA HIS A 49 30.57 -12.65 18.82
C HIS A 49 29.21 -12.33 19.45
N ARG A 50 28.45 -11.35 18.92
CA ARG A 50 27.07 -11.09 19.33
C ARG A 50 26.17 -12.32 19.10
N ARG A 51 26.28 -12.96 17.94
CA ARG A 51 25.53 -14.19 17.65
C ARG A 51 25.88 -15.29 18.64
N VAL A 52 27.16 -15.57 18.86
CA VAL A 52 27.60 -16.59 19.84
C VAL A 52 27.08 -16.28 21.24
N LEU A 53 27.16 -15.01 21.68
CA LEU A 53 26.67 -14.59 22.98
C LEU A 53 25.17 -14.86 23.16
N THR A 54 24.35 -14.64 22.11
CA THR A 54 22.88 -14.74 22.18
C THR A 54 22.34 -16.13 21.85
N THR A 55 23.03 -16.92 21.01
CA THR A 55 22.48 -18.20 20.52
C THR A 55 23.24 -19.44 20.98
N SER A 56 24.47 -19.32 21.50
CA SER A 56 25.24 -20.48 21.95
C SER A 56 24.69 -21.08 23.24
N THR A 57 24.56 -22.38 23.29
CA THR A 57 24.22 -23.13 24.50
C THR A 57 25.43 -23.37 25.42
N SER A 58 26.65 -23.17 24.91
CA SER A 58 27.90 -23.34 25.69
C SER A 58 28.20 -22.10 26.54
N PRO A 59 28.25 -22.22 27.89
CA PRO A 59 28.64 -21.11 28.75
C PRO A 59 30.02 -20.57 28.47
N ALA A 60 30.99 -21.45 28.20
CA ALA A 60 32.37 -21.05 27.86
C ALA A 60 32.48 -20.26 26.57
N ALA A 61 31.66 -20.66 25.54
CA ALA A 61 31.61 -19.92 24.28
C ALA A 61 31.00 -18.50 24.48
N ARG A 62 29.95 -18.39 25.29
CA ARG A 62 29.34 -17.09 25.63
C ARG A 62 30.28 -16.19 26.41
N GLU A 63 30.99 -16.74 27.39
CA GLU A 63 32.01 -16.01 28.19
C GLU A 63 33.13 -15.49 27.30
N HIS A 64 33.65 -16.34 26.38
CA HIS A 64 34.65 -15.93 25.41
C HIS A 64 34.12 -14.81 24.49
N ALA A 65 32.92 -14.96 23.96
CA ALA A 65 32.31 -13.94 23.08
C ALA A 65 32.11 -12.60 23.81
N SER A 66 31.67 -12.62 25.07
CA SER A 66 31.54 -11.44 25.93
C SER A 66 32.87 -10.74 26.13
N ALA A 67 33.93 -11.50 26.47
CA ALA A 67 35.28 -10.96 26.65
C ALA A 67 35.82 -10.30 25.36
N GLN A 68 35.59 -10.91 24.22
CA GLN A 68 36.00 -10.35 22.89
C GLN A 68 35.23 -9.06 22.57
N LEU A 69 33.91 -9.03 22.81
CA LEU A 69 33.10 -7.82 22.62
C LEU A 69 33.57 -6.68 23.52
N ALA A 70 33.92 -6.98 24.77
CA ALA A 70 34.43 -5.98 25.71
C ALA A 70 35.78 -5.38 25.23
N VAL A 71 36.65 -6.17 24.60
CA VAL A 71 37.88 -5.64 23.99
C VAL A 71 37.55 -4.75 22.79
N LEU A 72 36.68 -5.22 21.89
CA LEU A 72 36.27 -4.46 20.68
C LEU A 72 35.56 -3.14 21.04
N ALA A 73 34.76 -3.14 22.11
CA ALA A 73 34.09 -1.93 22.62
C ALA A 73 35.10 -0.91 23.15
N ARG A 74 36.10 -1.35 23.90
CA ARG A 74 37.17 -0.46 24.40
C ARG A 74 37.97 0.17 23.26
N GLU A 75 38.13 -0.55 22.15
CA GLU A 75 38.83 -0.04 20.95
C GLU A 75 37.88 0.78 20.04
N GLY A 76 36.64 1.06 20.50
CA GLY A 76 35.68 1.88 19.77
C GLY A 76 35.14 1.24 18.47
N VAL A 77 35.12 -0.09 18.39
CA VAL A 77 34.60 -0.78 17.22
C VAL A 77 33.08 -0.68 17.20
N PRO A 78 32.45 -0.10 16.19
CA PRO A 78 31.00 0.11 16.13
C PRO A 78 30.19 -1.18 16.31
N GLY A 79 29.16 -1.13 17.15
CA GLY A 79 28.26 -2.24 17.46
C GLY A 79 28.80 -3.23 18.49
N ALA A 80 30.03 -3.04 19.01
CA ALA A 80 30.61 -3.89 20.04
C ALA A 80 30.07 -3.55 21.44
N ASP A 81 29.84 -2.26 21.72
CA ASP A 81 29.29 -1.80 22.99
C ASP A 81 27.79 -2.14 23.07
N PRO A 82 27.31 -2.74 24.19
CA PRO A 82 25.88 -3.01 24.37
C PRO A 82 24.97 -1.78 24.23
N SER A 83 25.45 -0.57 24.52
CA SER A 83 24.70 0.66 24.37
C SER A 83 24.39 1.02 22.92
N GLU A 84 25.11 0.42 21.96
CA GLU A 84 24.88 0.58 20.54
C GLU A 84 23.97 -0.52 19.95
N TRP A 85 23.45 -1.41 20.79
CA TRP A 85 22.63 -2.52 20.29
C TRP A 85 21.18 -2.08 20.14
N TYR A 86 20.61 -2.28 18.95
CA TYR A 86 19.21 -1.99 18.70
C TYR A 86 18.29 -2.74 19.67
N GLY A 87 17.29 -2.05 20.17
CA GLY A 87 16.31 -2.58 21.11
C GLY A 87 16.81 -2.62 22.58
N VAL A 88 18.05 -2.16 22.84
CA VAL A 88 18.60 -2.08 24.20
C VAL A 88 18.83 -0.62 24.64
N ALA A 89 19.03 0.28 23.68
CA ALA A 89 19.14 1.71 23.97
C ALA A 89 17.77 2.28 24.34
N PRO A 90 17.71 3.20 25.33
CA PRO A 90 16.48 3.91 25.63
C PRO A 90 16.04 4.78 24.45
N PRO A 91 14.74 5.14 24.35
CA PRO A 91 14.27 6.10 23.37
C PRO A 91 15.08 7.40 23.43
N THR A 92 15.33 8.01 22.28
CA THR A 92 16.07 9.28 22.20
C THR A 92 15.21 10.48 22.60
N THR A 93 13.89 10.33 22.54
CA THR A 93 12.90 11.33 22.94
C THR A 93 11.59 10.65 23.32
N ASP A 94 10.86 11.24 24.24
CA ASP A 94 9.48 10.87 24.59
C ASP A 94 8.46 11.87 24.01
N ALA A 95 8.91 12.83 23.20
CA ALA A 95 8.03 13.78 22.54
C ALA A 95 7.16 13.05 21.49
N PRO A 96 5.86 13.35 21.44
CA PRO A 96 4.99 12.79 20.41
C PRO A 96 5.40 13.29 19.01
N LEU A 97 5.17 12.48 18.00
CA LEU A 97 5.44 12.86 16.60
C LEU A 97 4.55 14.03 16.16
N HIS A 98 3.30 14.05 16.64
CA HIS A 98 2.37 15.17 16.51
C HIS A 98 1.67 15.41 17.85
N ASP A 99 1.54 16.67 18.22
CA ASP A 99 0.80 17.06 19.41
C ASP A 99 -0.68 17.34 19.02
N LEU A 100 -1.55 16.35 19.24
CA LEU A 100 -2.97 16.46 18.95
C LEU A 100 -3.69 17.56 19.76
N ALA A 101 -3.11 18.02 20.87
CA ALA A 101 -3.67 19.14 21.60
C ALA A 101 -3.43 20.48 20.90
N VAL A 102 -2.48 20.53 19.98
CA VAL A 102 -2.12 21.73 19.23
C VAL A 102 -2.71 21.74 17.84
N ASP A 103 -2.59 20.62 17.11
CA ASP A 103 -3.06 20.52 15.73
C ASP A 103 -3.51 19.09 15.39
N ALA A 104 -4.22 18.94 14.26
CA ALA A 104 -4.73 17.67 13.78
C ALA A 104 -3.65 16.75 13.22
N ALA A 105 -3.82 15.44 13.41
CA ALA A 105 -3.08 14.47 12.65
C ALA A 105 -3.60 14.37 11.20
N ARG A 106 -2.71 14.33 10.22
CA ARG A 106 -3.07 14.11 8.81
C ARG A 106 -3.08 12.63 8.50
N VAL A 107 -4.25 12.11 8.19
CA VAL A 107 -4.48 10.69 7.93
C VAL A 107 -5.02 10.53 6.51
N SER A 108 -4.24 9.91 5.60
CA SER A 108 -4.80 9.44 4.34
C SER A 108 -5.20 7.96 4.49
N PRO A 109 -6.20 7.48 3.74
CA PRO A 109 -6.63 6.08 3.83
C PRO A 109 -5.49 5.07 3.65
N SER A 110 -4.60 5.30 2.67
CA SER A 110 -3.45 4.44 2.42
C SER A 110 -2.40 4.48 3.55
N ARG A 111 -2.23 5.63 4.19
CA ARG A 111 -1.35 5.75 5.37
C ARG A 111 -1.94 5.04 6.58
N MET A 112 -3.25 5.09 6.74
CA MET A 112 -3.94 4.37 7.81
C MET A 112 -3.75 2.86 7.65
N GLU A 113 -3.99 2.30 6.46
CA GLU A 113 -3.76 0.88 6.19
C GLU A 113 -2.30 0.48 6.44
N SER A 114 -1.35 1.31 6.00
CA SER A 114 0.08 1.07 6.24
C SER A 114 0.44 1.11 7.74
N PHE A 115 -0.19 2.00 8.51
CA PHE A 115 -0.01 2.10 9.95
C PHE A 115 -0.60 0.87 10.66
N GLU A 116 -1.82 0.48 10.32
CA GLU A 116 -2.48 -0.72 10.88
C GLU A 116 -1.71 -2.00 10.55
N GLU A 117 -1.08 -2.07 9.38
CA GLU A 117 -0.24 -3.19 9.00
C GLU A 117 1.05 -3.28 9.84
N CYS A 118 1.74 -2.16 10.04
CA CYS A 118 2.95 -2.08 10.86
C CYS A 118 3.28 -0.63 11.23
N GLU A 119 3.03 -0.25 12.48
CA GLU A 119 3.27 1.10 12.99
C GLU A 119 4.70 1.57 12.74
N LEU A 120 5.71 0.73 13.04
CA LEU A 120 7.11 1.10 12.88
C LEU A 120 7.50 1.26 11.40
N ASN A 121 6.99 0.40 10.51
CA ASN A 121 7.23 0.53 9.07
C ASN A 121 6.61 1.82 8.53
N TRP A 122 5.41 2.16 8.97
CA TRP A 122 4.77 3.43 8.67
C TRP A 122 5.61 4.62 9.18
N ALA A 123 6.07 4.58 10.43
CA ALA A 123 6.87 5.65 11.02
C ALA A 123 8.19 5.87 10.26
N VAL A 124 8.87 4.80 9.83
CA VAL A 124 10.06 4.89 8.98
C VAL A 124 9.75 5.63 7.68
N SER A 125 8.64 5.29 7.01
CA SER A 125 8.19 5.96 5.79
C SER A 125 7.82 7.42 6.04
N ALA A 126 7.05 7.69 7.10
CA ALA A 126 6.61 9.04 7.47
C ALA A 126 7.79 9.98 7.79
N LEU A 127 8.90 9.45 8.28
CA LEU A 127 10.14 10.18 8.57
C LEU A 127 11.12 10.23 7.38
N GLY A 128 10.69 9.83 6.18
CA GLY A 128 11.49 9.92 4.95
C GLY A 128 12.48 8.78 4.75
N GLY A 129 12.31 7.66 5.45
CA GLY A 129 13.14 6.45 5.31
C GLY A 129 12.77 5.56 4.12
N ASP A 130 11.96 6.04 3.19
CA ASP A 130 11.57 5.28 2.00
C ASP A 130 12.63 5.32 0.90
N THR A 131 12.66 4.23 0.13
CA THR A 131 13.47 4.15 -1.09
C THR A 131 12.75 4.81 -2.27
N VAL A 132 13.51 5.14 -3.30
CA VAL A 132 13.01 5.75 -4.54
C VAL A 132 11.90 4.89 -5.16
N MET A 133 10.82 5.51 -5.61
CA MET A 133 9.69 4.84 -6.28
C MET A 133 10.12 4.15 -7.57
N PRO A 134 9.69 2.89 -7.81
CA PRO A 134 10.01 2.19 -9.04
C PRO A 134 9.23 2.77 -10.25
N PRO A 135 9.78 2.69 -11.48
CA PRO A 135 9.11 3.16 -12.70
C PRO A 135 7.71 2.58 -12.96
N SER A 136 7.40 1.43 -12.37
CA SER A 136 6.07 0.81 -12.47
C SER A 136 4.95 1.62 -11.80
N ALA A 137 5.28 2.51 -10.87
CA ALA A 137 4.32 3.41 -10.25
C ALA A 137 3.82 4.45 -11.26
N GLY A 138 4.67 4.94 -12.15
CA GLY A 138 4.30 5.90 -13.19
C GLY A 138 3.29 5.33 -14.21
N ILE A 139 3.30 4.03 -14.49
CA ILE A 139 2.27 3.41 -15.35
C ILE A 139 0.89 3.53 -14.71
N GLY A 140 0.79 3.28 -13.39
CA GLY A 140 -0.46 3.47 -12.66
C GLY A 140 -1.01 4.88 -12.82
N THR A 141 -0.17 5.89 -12.62
CA THR A 141 -0.54 7.31 -12.78
C THR A 141 -1.10 7.59 -14.17
N ILE A 142 -0.46 7.11 -15.24
CA ILE A 142 -0.94 7.32 -16.61
C ILE A 142 -2.32 6.66 -16.85
N ILE A 143 -2.58 5.48 -16.27
CA ILE A 143 -3.86 4.80 -16.40
C ILE A 143 -4.98 5.56 -15.65
N HIS A 144 -4.69 6.14 -14.47
CA HIS A 144 -5.63 7.00 -13.75
C HIS A 144 -5.92 8.27 -14.54
N GLU A 145 -4.89 8.92 -15.07
CA GLU A 145 -5.02 10.10 -15.92
C GLU A 145 -5.84 9.82 -17.18
N ALA A 146 -5.65 8.65 -17.81
CA ALA A 146 -6.46 8.24 -18.95
C ALA A 146 -7.95 8.09 -18.59
N MET A 147 -8.27 7.55 -17.40
CA MET A 147 -9.64 7.45 -16.91
C MET A 147 -10.27 8.82 -16.64
N GLU A 148 -9.48 9.77 -16.10
CA GLU A 148 -9.92 11.14 -15.84
C GLU A 148 -10.18 11.91 -17.13
N GLN A 149 -9.21 11.92 -18.06
CA GLN A 149 -9.26 12.71 -19.29
C GLN A 149 -10.26 12.15 -20.32
N VAL A 150 -10.57 10.85 -20.27
CA VAL A 150 -11.46 10.16 -21.20
C VAL A 150 -12.59 9.46 -20.45
N PRO A 151 -13.50 10.22 -19.80
CA PRO A 151 -14.54 9.66 -18.95
C PRO A 151 -15.59 8.84 -19.69
N ASP A 152 -15.71 9.03 -21.02
CA ASP A 152 -16.56 8.26 -21.93
C ASP A 152 -15.92 6.92 -22.37
N GLY A 153 -14.64 6.73 -22.08
CA GLY A 153 -13.92 5.49 -22.35
C GLY A 153 -13.61 5.24 -23.82
N GLU A 154 -13.58 6.26 -24.67
CA GLU A 154 -13.25 6.11 -26.08
C GLU A 154 -11.82 5.57 -26.25
N LEU A 155 -11.68 4.40 -26.90
CA LEU A 155 -10.45 3.60 -26.88
C LEU A 155 -9.24 4.31 -27.50
N ASP A 156 -9.43 4.98 -28.64
CA ASP A 156 -8.32 5.63 -29.33
C ASP A 156 -7.80 6.83 -28.52
N ARG A 157 -8.69 7.57 -27.87
CA ARG A 157 -8.32 8.67 -26.97
C ARG A 157 -7.60 8.15 -25.71
N LEU A 158 -8.03 7.03 -25.11
CA LEU A 158 -7.31 6.41 -23.99
C LEU A 158 -5.89 6.00 -24.40
N ARG A 159 -5.71 5.48 -25.61
CA ARG A 159 -4.40 5.12 -26.16
C ARG A 159 -3.55 6.35 -26.46
N ASP A 160 -4.15 7.44 -26.89
CA ASP A 160 -3.45 8.71 -27.12
C ASP A 160 -2.87 9.26 -25.82
N VAL A 161 -3.63 9.27 -24.70
CA VAL A 161 -3.12 9.67 -23.38
C VAL A 161 -1.93 8.80 -22.97
N LEU A 162 -2.06 7.47 -23.11
CA LEU A 162 -0.94 6.56 -22.81
C LEU A 162 0.28 6.84 -23.70
N ALA A 163 0.08 7.19 -24.98
CA ALA A 163 1.18 7.46 -25.89
C ALA A 163 1.87 8.79 -25.59
N GLU A 164 1.14 9.80 -25.17
CA GLU A 164 1.63 11.13 -24.81
C GLU A 164 2.55 11.08 -23.59
N HIS A 165 2.14 10.41 -22.50
CA HIS A 165 2.88 10.36 -21.26
C HIS A 165 3.91 9.23 -21.18
N TRP A 166 3.88 8.27 -22.11
CA TRP A 166 4.83 7.15 -22.11
C TRP A 166 6.30 7.56 -22.15
N PRO A 167 6.73 8.61 -22.88
CA PRO A 167 8.13 9.05 -22.92
C PRO A 167 8.64 9.59 -21.60
N GLU A 168 7.78 9.94 -20.64
CA GLU A 168 8.15 10.44 -19.31
C GLU A 168 8.69 9.33 -18.40
N LEU A 169 8.41 8.07 -18.76
CA LEU A 169 8.84 6.91 -17.99
C LEU A 169 10.25 6.50 -18.40
N ASP A 170 11.15 6.46 -17.42
CA ASP A 170 12.50 5.97 -17.60
C ASP A 170 12.59 4.48 -17.27
N PHE A 171 13.11 3.69 -18.22
CA PHE A 171 13.29 2.25 -18.06
C PHE A 171 14.78 1.91 -18.24
N GLU A 172 15.33 1.12 -17.34
CA GLU A 172 16.73 0.69 -17.39
C GLU A 172 17.15 0.16 -18.76
N THR A 173 16.24 -0.50 -19.47
CA THR A 173 16.51 -1.07 -20.79
C THR A 173 15.30 -1.00 -21.73
N ALA A 174 15.58 -0.87 -23.01
CA ALA A 174 14.53 -0.79 -24.05
C ALA A 174 13.60 -2.02 -24.09
N TRP A 175 14.07 -3.20 -23.69
CA TRP A 175 13.22 -4.39 -23.68
C TRP A 175 12.25 -4.43 -22.50
N ILE A 176 12.67 -3.90 -21.33
CA ILE A 176 11.77 -3.68 -20.19
C ILE A 176 10.66 -2.70 -20.60
N GLY A 177 11.03 -1.55 -21.18
CA GLY A 177 10.08 -0.58 -21.68
C GLY A 177 9.04 -1.19 -22.63
N ARG A 178 9.49 -2.04 -23.59
CA ARG A 178 8.55 -2.74 -24.50
C ARG A 178 7.65 -3.75 -23.80
N LYS A 179 8.13 -4.42 -22.77
CA LYS A 179 7.32 -5.36 -21.95
C LYS A 179 6.26 -4.59 -21.17
N GLU A 180 6.68 -3.53 -20.50
CA GLU A 180 5.78 -2.71 -19.68
C GLU A 180 4.77 -1.95 -20.57
N ARG A 181 5.14 -1.50 -21.78
CA ARG A 181 4.20 -0.90 -22.73
C ARG A 181 3.07 -1.86 -23.12
N ARG A 182 3.38 -3.11 -23.42
CA ARG A 182 2.36 -4.12 -23.71
C ARG A 182 1.42 -4.37 -22.53
N ARG A 183 1.94 -4.26 -21.28
CA ARG A 183 1.12 -4.36 -20.09
C ARG A 183 0.20 -3.14 -19.94
N ALA A 184 0.73 -1.95 -20.17
CA ALA A 184 -0.05 -0.72 -20.14
C ALA A 184 -1.14 -0.69 -21.23
N ASP A 185 -0.82 -1.10 -22.46
CA ASP A 185 -1.81 -1.24 -23.55
C ASP A 185 -2.96 -2.19 -23.13
N LEU A 186 -2.64 -3.32 -22.49
CA LEU A 186 -3.65 -4.24 -21.95
C LEU A 186 -4.51 -3.60 -20.85
N TYR A 187 -3.94 -2.75 -20.00
CA TYR A 187 -4.68 -2.04 -18.96
C TYR A 187 -5.64 -1.02 -19.57
N ILE A 188 -5.23 -0.33 -20.63
CA ILE A 188 -6.09 0.58 -21.40
C ILE A 188 -7.26 -0.17 -22.04
N ASP A 189 -7.02 -1.32 -22.68
CA ASP A 189 -8.09 -2.12 -23.29
C ASP A 189 -9.11 -2.58 -22.22
N ARG A 190 -8.64 -2.93 -21.03
CA ARG A 190 -9.50 -3.33 -19.90
C ARG A 190 -10.24 -2.17 -19.27
N LEU A 191 -9.61 -1.01 -19.17
CA LEU A 191 -10.26 0.22 -18.73
C LEU A 191 -11.38 0.61 -19.71
N HIS A 192 -11.12 0.57 -21.02
CA HIS A 192 -12.14 0.76 -22.04
C HIS A 192 -13.33 -0.21 -21.86
N SER A 193 -13.06 -1.49 -21.62
CA SER A 193 -14.12 -2.49 -21.38
C SER A 193 -14.96 -2.13 -20.15
N TYR A 194 -14.32 -1.69 -19.06
CA TYR A 194 -15.04 -1.25 -17.86
C TYR A 194 -15.94 -0.03 -18.15
N LEU A 195 -15.36 1.01 -18.77
CA LEU A 195 -16.09 2.26 -19.06
C LEU A 195 -17.22 2.04 -20.05
N SER A 196 -17.05 1.14 -21.02
CA SER A 196 -18.10 0.73 -21.95
C SER A 196 -19.24 0.00 -21.22
N ASP A 197 -18.91 -0.91 -20.30
CA ASP A 197 -19.91 -1.60 -19.50
C ASP A 197 -20.71 -0.61 -18.62
N VAL A 198 -20.06 0.42 -18.03
CA VAL A 198 -20.72 1.51 -17.31
C VAL A 198 -21.72 2.24 -18.19
N ALA A 199 -21.31 2.62 -19.41
CA ALA A 199 -22.18 3.32 -20.35
C ALA A 199 -23.37 2.46 -20.81
N GLU A 200 -23.14 1.18 -21.10
CA GLU A 200 -24.19 0.22 -21.48
C GLU A 200 -25.23 0.02 -20.36
N GLU A 201 -24.83 0.18 -19.11
CA GLU A 201 -25.71 0.07 -17.94
C GLU A 201 -26.42 1.39 -17.58
N GLY A 202 -26.24 2.42 -18.40
CA GLY A 202 -26.82 3.74 -18.16
C GLY A 202 -26.14 4.52 -17.04
N GLY A 203 -24.90 4.13 -16.71
CA GLY A 203 -24.05 4.87 -15.80
C GLY A 203 -23.55 6.18 -16.42
N ARG A 204 -23.47 7.22 -15.60
CA ARG A 204 -22.86 8.50 -15.97
C ARG A 204 -21.84 8.91 -14.92
N VAL A 205 -20.82 9.61 -15.35
CA VAL A 205 -19.83 10.21 -14.43
C VAL A 205 -20.44 11.43 -13.77
N ILE A 206 -20.29 11.55 -12.47
CA ILE A 206 -20.59 12.75 -11.69
C ILE A 206 -19.32 13.58 -11.54
N ALA A 207 -18.22 12.93 -11.09
CA ALA A 207 -16.94 13.55 -10.84
C ALA A 207 -15.79 12.57 -11.11
N GLY A 208 -14.61 13.10 -11.48
CA GLY A 208 -13.35 12.37 -11.60
C GLY A 208 -12.25 13.12 -10.87
N GLU A 209 -11.29 12.41 -10.26
CA GLU A 209 -10.17 12.96 -9.47
C GLU A 209 -10.60 14.09 -8.52
N VAL A 210 -11.74 13.88 -7.84
CA VAL A 210 -12.33 14.90 -6.98
C VAL A 210 -11.71 14.88 -5.59
N GLU A 211 -11.14 16.03 -5.19
CA GLU A 211 -10.58 16.19 -3.86
C GLU A 211 -11.67 16.18 -2.79
N PHE A 212 -11.40 15.50 -1.69
CA PHE A 212 -12.23 15.57 -0.48
C PHE A 212 -11.37 15.80 0.76
N ARG A 213 -11.99 16.44 1.75
CA ARG A 213 -11.39 16.67 3.05
C ARG A 213 -12.44 16.73 4.13
N PHE A 214 -12.25 15.97 5.20
CA PHE A 214 -13.08 16.03 6.40
C PHE A 214 -12.25 15.82 7.66
N ALA A 215 -12.76 16.31 8.79
CA ALA A 215 -12.18 16.06 10.09
C ALA A 215 -12.98 15.01 10.84
N VAL A 216 -12.26 14.11 11.49
CA VAL A 216 -12.79 13.12 12.43
C VAL A 216 -12.31 13.49 13.82
N GLU A 217 -13.19 13.63 14.76
CA GLU A 217 -12.85 13.86 16.15
C GLU A 217 -12.02 12.70 16.69
N VAL A 218 -10.99 13.00 17.49
CA VAL A 218 -10.18 12.02 18.22
C VAL A 218 -10.55 12.14 19.70
N PRO A 219 -11.56 11.40 20.20
CA PRO A 219 -12.00 11.50 21.58
C PRO A 219 -10.88 11.13 22.54
N GLU A 220 -10.84 11.78 23.72
CA GLU A 220 -9.88 11.41 24.78
C GLU A 220 -10.17 10.01 25.32
N GLU A 221 -11.45 9.67 25.45
CA GLU A 221 -11.89 8.34 25.92
C GLU A 221 -12.03 7.36 24.76
N ILE A 222 -11.44 6.18 24.93
CA ILE A 222 -11.57 5.08 23.96
C ILE A 222 -13.00 4.53 24.00
N GLY A 223 -13.58 4.30 22.80
CA GLY A 223 -14.92 3.73 22.66
C GLY A 223 -16.05 4.76 22.53
N VAL A 224 -15.73 6.04 22.59
CA VAL A 224 -16.69 7.11 22.22
C VAL A 224 -16.74 7.21 20.69
N PRO A 225 -17.94 7.14 20.07
CA PRO A 225 -18.07 7.29 18.62
C PRO A 225 -17.58 8.66 18.16
N PRO A 226 -16.61 8.73 17.22
CA PRO A 226 -16.10 9.99 16.71
C PRO A 226 -17.15 10.74 15.89
N ALA A 227 -17.18 12.07 16.02
CA ALA A 227 -17.95 12.93 15.14
C ALA A 227 -17.14 13.25 13.87
N VAL A 228 -17.87 13.47 12.77
CA VAL A 228 -17.28 13.92 11.49
C VAL A 228 -17.78 15.31 11.20
N ARG A 229 -16.92 16.14 10.63
CA ARG A 229 -17.30 17.45 10.12
C ARG A 229 -16.57 17.79 8.83
N PRO A 230 -17.19 18.50 7.88
CA PRO A 230 -16.51 19.11 6.78
C PRO A 230 -15.43 20.08 7.27
N VAL A 231 -14.33 20.15 6.55
CA VAL A 231 -13.24 21.08 6.83
C VAL A 231 -13.02 21.97 5.63
N SER A 232 -12.83 23.28 5.87
CA SER A 232 -12.44 24.23 4.82
C SER A 232 -11.13 23.80 4.17
N THR A 233 -10.99 24.06 2.89
CA THR A 233 -9.74 23.83 2.14
C THR A 233 -8.62 24.79 2.51
N GLU A 234 -8.88 25.80 3.36
CA GLU A 234 -7.84 26.70 3.83
C GLU A 234 -6.90 26.01 4.82
N PRO A 235 -5.57 26.06 4.55
CA PRO A 235 -4.61 25.18 5.23
C PRO A 235 -4.23 25.58 6.67
N ASP A 236 -4.64 26.72 7.17
CA ASP A 236 -3.99 27.36 8.32
C ASP A 236 -4.77 27.35 9.65
N ASP A 237 -5.98 26.81 9.69
CA ASP A 237 -6.69 26.70 10.96
C ASP A 237 -6.26 25.41 11.71
N PRO A 238 -5.73 25.52 12.93
CA PRO A 238 -5.42 24.35 13.74
C PRO A 238 -6.71 23.63 14.14
N HIS A 239 -6.68 22.32 14.04
CA HIS A 239 -7.80 21.44 14.44
C HIS A 239 -7.35 20.50 15.58
N PRO A 240 -7.17 21.00 16.80
CA PRO A 240 -6.78 20.15 17.92
C PRO A 240 -7.79 19.03 18.14
N HIS A 241 -7.29 17.87 18.59
CA HIS A 241 -8.07 16.66 18.83
C HIS A 241 -8.84 16.13 17.61
N HIS A 242 -8.32 16.33 16.40
CA HIS A 242 -8.92 15.82 15.17
C HIS A 242 -7.91 15.08 14.30
N ALA A 243 -8.43 14.18 13.49
CA ALA A 243 -7.76 13.62 12.33
C ALA A 243 -8.30 14.29 11.07
N ILE A 244 -7.44 14.86 10.24
CA ILE A 244 -7.82 15.36 8.92
C ILE A 244 -7.62 14.24 7.92
N VAL A 245 -8.72 13.75 7.37
CA VAL A 245 -8.71 12.79 6.27
C VAL A 245 -8.84 13.54 4.96
N HIS A 246 -7.89 13.34 4.06
CA HIS A 246 -7.93 13.94 2.74
C HIS A 246 -7.49 12.93 1.69
N GLY A 247 -7.96 13.12 0.47
CA GLY A 247 -7.58 12.29 -0.68
C GLY A 247 -8.33 12.75 -1.92
N PHE A 248 -8.18 11.95 -2.97
CA PHE A 248 -8.88 12.12 -4.23
C PHE A 248 -9.71 10.87 -4.49
N ILE A 249 -10.93 11.05 -4.98
CA ILE A 249 -11.76 9.95 -5.47
C ILE A 249 -11.55 9.85 -6.96
N ASP A 250 -11.04 8.72 -7.43
CA ASP A 250 -10.71 8.53 -8.84
C ASP A 250 -11.93 8.78 -9.73
N ARG A 251 -13.12 8.29 -9.31
CA ARG A 251 -14.35 8.45 -10.09
C ARG A 251 -15.60 8.27 -9.24
N VAL A 252 -16.62 9.07 -9.51
CA VAL A 252 -17.96 8.95 -8.93
C VAL A 252 -18.97 8.74 -10.06
N GLU A 253 -19.76 7.71 -9.95
CA GLU A 253 -20.72 7.28 -10.97
C GLU A 253 -22.15 7.33 -10.44
N ALA A 254 -23.10 7.74 -11.30
CA ALA A 254 -24.52 7.65 -11.03
C ALA A 254 -25.21 6.72 -12.00
N TYR A 255 -26.15 5.94 -11.49
CA TYR A 255 -26.96 5.00 -12.27
C TYR A 255 -28.45 5.31 -12.05
N THR A 256 -29.20 5.44 -13.16
CA THR A 256 -30.65 5.61 -13.10
C THR A 256 -31.36 4.28 -13.31
N ALA A 257 -32.46 4.06 -12.61
CA ALA A 257 -33.25 2.84 -12.77
C ALA A 257 -33.78 2.74 -14.20
N GLY A 258 -33.42 1.67 -14.91
CA GLY A 258 -33.91 1.37 -16.27
C GLY A 258 -32.85 0.99 -17.32
N GLY A 259 -31.55 1.11 -17.00
CA GLY A 259 -30.48 0.86 -17.96
C GLY A 259 -30.02 -0.59 -18.14
N GLY A 260 -30.63 -1.57 -17.50
CA GLY A 260 -29.94 -2.83 -17.20
C GLY A 260 -30.44 -4.11 -17.87
N GLU A 261 -31.07 -4.13 -19.07
CA GLU A 261 -31.43 -5.42 -19.70
C GLU A 261 -30.23 -6.19 -20.29
N HIS A 262 -29.13 -5.54 -20.60
CA HIS A 262 -27.97 -6.17 -21.25
C HIS A 262 -26.91 -6.70 -20.27
N ALA A 263 -26.90 -6.27 -19.02
CA ALA A 263 -25.95 -6.69 -18.00
C ALA A 263 -26.07 -8.17 -17.57
N LYS A 264 -27.17 -8.82 -17.88
CA LYS A 264 -27.41 -10.23 -17.53
C LYS A 264 -26.52 -11.23 -18.27
N ALA A 265 -25.88 -10.83 -19.36
CA ALA A 265 -25.15 -11.74 -20.24
C ALA A 265 -23.72 -12.07 -19.80
N ARG A 266 -23.07 -11.24 -18.97
CA ARG A 266 -21.64 -11.39 -18.63
C ARG A 266 -21.32 -11.85 -17.21
N GLY A 267 -22.28 -12.31 -16.45
CA GLY A 267 -22.04 -12.99 -15.15
C GLY A 267 -21.56 -12.10 -13.99
N GLN A 268 -21.38 -10.82 -14.21
CA GLN A 268 -21.02 -9.88 -13.14
C GLN A 268 -22.30 -9.28 -12.52
N ARG A 269 -22.47 -9.48 -11.22
CA ARG A 269 -23.69 -9.11 -10.48
C ARG A 269 -23.72 -7.66 -9.98
N TRP A 270 -22.93 -6.78 -10.54
CA TRP A 270 -22.79 -5.43 -10.01
C TRP A 270 -23.94 -4.47 -10.37
N THR A 271 -24.81 -4.84 -11.30
CA THR A 271 -26.04 -4.08 -11.67
C THR A 271 -27.19 -4.21 -10.69
N ARG A 272 -27.17 -5.13 -9.76
CA ARG A 272 -28.29 -5.30 -8.79
C ARG A 272 -28.46 -4.13 -7.83
N MET A 273 -27.53 -3.19 -7.76
CA MET A 273 -27.69 -2.00 -6.94
C MET A 273 -28.78 -1.05 -7.45
N ALA A 274 -29.09 -1.07 -8.72
CA ALA A 274 -30.14 -0.23 -9.32
C ALA A 274 -31.58 -0.74 -9.12
N ASP A 275 -31.75 -1.97 -8.69
CA ASP A 275 -33.04 -2.70 -8.89
C ASP A 275 -34.09 -2.46 -7.79
N ALA A 276 -33.77 -1.88 -6.65
CA ALA A 276 -34.71 -2.04 -5.54
C ALA A 276 -35.78 -0.94 -5.38
N GLN A 277 -35.59 0.33 -5.80
CA GLN A 277 -36.53 1.40 -5.44
C GLN A 277 -36.65 2.60 -6.40
N GLY A 278 -36.22 2.50 -7.64
CA GLY A 278 -36.59 3.49 -8.69
C GLY A 278 -35.97 4.89 -8.55
N GLY A 279 -34.84 5.04 -7.86
CA GLY A 279 -34.09 6.28 -7.71
C GLY A 279 -32.71 6.21 -8.34
N GLU A 280 -32.04 7.37 -8.44
CA GLU A 280 -30.63 7.43 -8.78
C GLU A 280 -29.77 6.71 -7.74
N ARG A 281 -28.70 6.04 -8.17
CA ARG A 281 -27.73 5.36 -7.31
C ARG A 281 -26.34 5.91 -7.57
N VAL A 282 -25.66 6.34 -6.53
CA VAL A 282 -24.29 6.86 -6.56
C VAL A 282 -23.33 5.78 -6.10
N VAL A 283 -22.27 5.57 -6.85
CA VAL A 283 -21.21 4.60 -6.54
C VAL A 283 -19.86 5.29 -6.64
N VAL A 284 -19.03 5.16 -5.64
CA VAL A 284 -17.64 5.64 -5.69
C VAL A 284 -16.75 4.53 -6.22
N VAL A 285 -15.77 4.90 -7.02
CA VAL A 285 -14.90 3.97 -7.74
C VAL A 285 -13.45 4.32 -7.48
N ASP A 286 -12.65 3.31 -7.22
CA ASP A 286 -11.21 3.38 -7.11
C ASP A 286 -10.57 2.40 -8.10
N LEU A 287 -9.67 2.89 -8.92
CA LEU A 287 -8.98 2.12 -9.96
C LEU A 287 -7.66 1.56 -9.43
N LYS A 288 -7.40 0.29 -9.62
CA LYS A 288 -6.14 -0.34 -9.21
C LYS A 288 -5.43 -1.03 -10.38
N THR A 289 -4.17 -0.66 -10.54
CA THR A 289 -3.23 -1.25 -11.51
C THR A 289 -2.27 -2.24 -10.85
N GLY A 290 -2.35 -2.38 -9.52
CA GLY A 290 -1.55 -3.29 -8.71
C GLY A 290 -1.93 -4.76 -8.91
N LYS A 291 -0.93 -5.65 -8.82
CA LYS A 291 -1.14 -7.10 -8.96
C LYS A 291 -1.72 -7.76 -7.70
N TYR A 292 -1.42 -7.19 -6.53
CA TYR A 292 -1.70 -7.82 -5.23
C TYR A 292 -2.89 -7.20 -4.48
N GLU A 293 -3.71 -6.47 -5.20
CA GLU A 293 -4.89 -5.80 -4.65
C GLU A 293 -5.97 -6.80 -4.18
N PRO A 294 -6.79 -6.43 -3.18
CA PRO A 294 -7.92 -7.24 -2.74
C PRO A 294 -8.94 -7.41 -3.87
N GLU A 295 -9.37 -8.64 -4.10
CA GLU A 295 -10.12 -8.99 -5.31
C GLU A 295 -11.50 -9.61 -5.05
N SER A 296 -11.95 -9.63 -3.81
CA SER A 296 -13.26 -10.19 -3.46
C SER A 296 -14.00 -9.24 -2.51
N GLU A 297 -15.33 -9.29 -2.53
CA GLU A 297 -16.18 -8.51 -1.64
C GLU A 297 -15.78 -8.68 -0.17
N GLN A 298 -15.46 -9.90 0.26
CA GLN A 298 -15.01 -10.16 1.62
C GLN A 298 -13.70 -9.43 1.97
N LYS A 299 -12.76 -9.33 1.01
CA LYS A 299 -11.48 -8.65 1.23
C LYS A 299 -11.58 -7.13 1.17
N VAL A 300 -12.56 -6.60 0.47
CA VAL A 300 -12.78 -5.15 0.38
C VAL A 300 -13.80 -4.63 1.40
N ALA A 301 -14.43 -5.51 2.19
CA ALA A 301 -15.40 -5.10 3.20
C ALA A 301 -14.82 -4.03 4.14
N ASP A 302 -13.57 -4.21 4.59
CA ASP A 302 -12.87 -3.31 5.51
C ASP A 302 -11.88 -2.37 4.80
N HIS A 303 -11.96 -2.20 3.47
CA HIS A 303 -11.03 -1.40 2.69
C HIS A 303 -11.16 0.08 3.03
N ALA A 304 -10.11 0.64 3.63
CA ALA A 304 -10.15 1.97 4.21
C ALA A 304 -10.36 3.08 3.18
N GLN A 305 -9.76 2.98 2.00
CA GLN A 305 -9.87 3.98 0.96
C GLN A 305 -11.31 4.08 0.45
N LEU A 306 -11.95 2.95 0.16
CA LEU A 306 -13.35 2.91 -0.27
C LEU A 306 -14.29 3.43 0.82
N ALA A 307 -14.03 3.09 2.09
CA ALA A 307 -14.81 3.59 3.22
C ALA A 307 -14.69 5.11 3.38
N ALA A 308 -13.48 5.67 3.25
CA ALA A 308 -13.27 7.12 3.31
C ALA A 308 -13.99 7.86 2.18
N TYR A 309 -14.00 7.30 0.97
CA TYR A 309 -14.74 7.85 -0.16
C TYR A 309 -16.25 7.86 0.10
N GLN A 310 -16.78 6.79 0.66
CA GLN A 310 -18.18 6.73 1.05
C GLN A 310 -18.53 7.78 2.12
N VAL A 311 -17.67 7.97 3.13
CA VAL A 311 -17.86 9.04 4.14
C VAL A 311 -17.87 10.41 3.47
N ALA A 312 -16.96 10.68 2.52
CA ALA A 312 -16.94 11.96 1.81
C ALA A 312 -18.26 12.25 1.07
N VAL A 313 -18.86 11.24 0.43
CA VAL A 313 -20.18 11.38 -0.20
C VAL A 313 -21.27 11.58 0.85
N GLN A 314 -21.27 10.80 1.94
CA GLN A 314 -22.26 10.89 3.02
C GLN A 314 -22.27 12.26 3.69
N GLU A 315 -21.11 12.90 3.81
CA GLU A 315 -20.97 14.25 4.36
C GLU A 315 -21.30 15.37 3.35
N GLY A 316 -21.72 15.00 2.12
CA GLY A 316 -22.08 15.95 1.06
C GLY A 316 -20.90 16.74 0.49
N LEU A 317 -19.68 16.20 0.55
CA LEU A 317 -18.47 16.87 0.09
C LEU A 317 -18.27 16.78 -1.42
N ILE A 318 -19.01 15.92 -2.08
CA ILE A 318 -18.87 15.67 -3.52
C ILE A 318 -20.02 16.34 -4.26
N GLU A 319 -19.71 17.39 -5.02
CA GLU A 319 -20.71 18.12 -5.80
C GLU A 319 -21.41 17.21 -6.80
N GLY A 320 -22.73 17.28 -6.85
CA GLY A 320 -23.57 16.47 -7.75
C GLY A 320 -23.82 15.03 -7.30
N ALA A 321 -23.24 14.58 -6.20
CA ALA A 321 -23.52 13.28 -5.60
C ALA A 321 -24.52 13.43 -4.44
N ASP A 322 -25.72 12.83 -4.57
CA ASP A 322 -26.70 12.81 -3.48
C ASP A 322 -26.27 11.79 -2.41
N PRO A 323 -26.01 12.23 -1.17
CA PRO A 323 -25.67 11.32 -0.06
C PRO A 323 -26.73 10.21 0.16
N ALA A 324 -28.00 10.51 -0.06
CA ALA A 324 -29.10 9.56 0.11
C ALA A 324 -29.13 8.49 -0.99
N ALA A 325 -28.51 8.75 -2.14
CA ALA A 325 -28.41 7.85 -3.25
C ALA A 325 -27.18 6.93 -3.18
N LEU A 326 -26.29 7.09 -2.20
CA LEU A 326 -25.07 6.29 -2.08
C LEU A 326 -25.42 4.79 -1.99
N ALA A 327 -24.84 4.01 -2.90
CA ALA A 327 -25.08 2.58 -3.03
C ALA A 327 -23.83 1.72 -2.77
N GLY A 328 -22.75 2.33 -2.29
CA GLY A 328 -21.50 1.68 -1.95
C GLY A 328 -20.31 2.11 -2.79
N ALA A 329 -19.28 1.29 -2.81
CA ALA A 329 -18.02 1.57 -3.47
C ALA A 329 -17.53 0.40 -4.32
N ARG A 330 -16.66 0.66 -5.27
CA ARG A 330 -16.05 -0.34 -6.16
C ARG A 330 -14.56 -0.19 -6.23
N LEU A 331 -13.87 -1.33 -6.19
CA LEU A 331 -12.48 -1.44 -6.58
C LEU A 331 -12.41 -2.06 -7.97
N VAL A 332 -11.89 -1.32 -8.94
CA VAL A 332 -11.76 -1.77 -10.33
C VAL A 332 -10.32 -2.21 -10.60
N LEU A 333 -10.13 -3.46 -10.96
CA LEU A 333 -8.83 -4.12 -11.04
C LEU A 333 -8.49 -4.42 -12.50
N VAL A 334 -7.80 -3.48 -13.19
CA VAL A 334 -7.36 -3.70 -14.57
C VAL A 334 -6.14 -4.62 -14.70
N ALA A 335 -5.44 -4.88 -13.58
CA ALA A 335 -4.34 -5.85 -13.55
C ALA A 335 -4.83 -7.31 -13.53
N LYS A 336 -6.12 -7.55 -13.25
CA LYS A 336 -6.70 -8.88 -13.04
C LYS A 336 -7.89 -9.11 -13.95
N THR A 337 -8.16 -10.38 -14.24
CA THR A 337 -9.31 -10.82 -15.02
C THR A 337 -10.20 -11.74 -14.19
N LEU A 338 -11.43 -11.91 -14.62
CA LEU A 338 -12.36 -12.91 -14.13
C LEU A 338 -12.85 -13.75 -15.32
N ALA A 339 -13.25 -14.99 -15.10
CA ALA A 339 -13.78 -15.82 -16.17
C ALA A 339 -14.97 -15.12 -16.84
N GLY A 340 -14.84 -14.81 -18.15
CA GLY A 340 -15.84 -14.09 -18.93
C GLY A 340 -15.79 -12.56 -18.84
N SER A 341 -14.76 -11.98 -18.20
CA SER A 341 -14.54 -10.54 -18.17
C SER A 341 -13.05 -10.20 -18.28
N ASP A 342 -12.74 -9.13 -18.98
CA ASP A 342 -11.37 -8.66 -19.19
C ASP A 342 -10.79 -7.92 -17.98
N PHE A 343 -11.62 -7.51 -17.03
CA PHE A 343 -11.25 -6.85 -15.78
C PHE A 343 -11.98 -7.50 -14.61
N ARG A 344 -11.64 -7.08 -13.40
CA ARG A 344 -12.31 -7.55 -12.18
C ARG A 344 -12.82 -6.38 -11.36
N VAL A 345 -13.98 -6.55 -10.72
CA VAL A 345 -14.56 -5.58 -9.79
C VAL A 345 -14.80 -6.26 -8.46
N ALA A 346 -14.45 -5.58 -7.38
CA ALA A 346 -14.83 -5.95 -6.02
C ALA A 346 -15.68 -4.84 -5.41
N HIS A 347 -16.78 -5.22 -4.76
CA HIS A 347 -17.75 -4.27 -4.19
C HIS A 347 -17.63 -4.20 -2.68
N GLN A 348 -17.65 -2.96 -2.17
CA GLN A 348 -17.89 -2.68 -0.77
C GLN A 348 -19.33 -2.16 -0.64
N HIS A 349 -20.10 -2.76 0.26
CA HIS A 349 -21.45 -2.31 0.54
C HIS A 349 -21.48 -0.88 1.10
N THR A 350 -22.65 -0.27 1.09
CA THR A 350 -22.81 1.06 1.69
C THR A 350 -22.45 1.03 3.15
N LEU A 351 -21.48 1.84 3.52
CA LEU A 351 -21.01 1.99 4.88
C LEU A 351 -22.09 2.67 5.72
N ALA A 352 -22.71 1.96 6.65
CA ALA A 352 -23.82 2.47 7.42
C ALA A 352 -23.81 1.97 8.88
N GLY A 353 -24.54 2.62 9.74
CA GLY A 353 -24.77 2.20 11.13
C GLY A 353 -23.49 1.93 11.88
N GLU A 354 -23.35 0.73 12.43
CA GLU A 354 -22.22 0.32 13.25
C GLU A 354 -20.90 0.26 12.44
N GLU A 355 -20.93 -0.18 11.19
CA GLU A 355 -19.74 -0.26 10.33
C GLU A 355 -19.12 1.13 10.10
N ARG A 356 -19.97 2.16 9.89
CA ARG A 356 -19.50 3.54 9.78
C ARG A 356 -18.85 4.02 11.08
N VAL A 357 -19.46 3.73 12.22
CA VAL A 357 -18.90 4.09 13.54
C VAL A 357 -17.54 3.39 13.76
N GLN A 358 -17.45 2.11 13.43
CA GLN A 358 -16.19 1.35 13.54
C GLN A 358 -15.12 1.95 12.65
N PHE A 359 -15.44 2.30 11.39
CA PHE A 359 -14.48 2.93 10.48
C PHE A 359 -13.98 4.29 11.00
N LEU A 360 -14.86 5.14 11.50
CA LEU A 360 -14.46 6.41 12.10
C LEU A 360 -13.60 6.20 13.36
N GLY A 361 -13.90 5.18 14.15
CA GLY A 361 -13.09 4.74 15.29
C GLY A 361 -11.66 4.34 14.85
N ARG A 362 -11.53 3.57 13.77
CA ARG A 362 -10.23 3.21 13.19
C ARG A 362 -9.41 4.46 12.79
N ILE A 363 -10.05 5.46 12.18
CA ILE A 363 -9.37 6.73 11.84
C ILE A 363 -8.88 7.43 13.10
N ALA A 364 -9.70 7.52 14.15
CA ALA A 364 -9.32 8.16 15.39
C ALA A 364 -8.18 7.40 16.11
N GLU A 365 -8.21 6.07 16.10
CA GLU A 365 -7.14 5.23 16.66
C GLU A 365 -5.85 5.37 15.86
N ALA A 366 -5.92 5.34 14.53
CA ALA A 366 -4.77 5.56 13.68
C ALA A 366 -4.15 6.94 13.92
N ALA A 367 -4.97 8.00 14.00
CA ALA A 367 -4.49 9.35 14.28
C ALA A 367 -3.78 9.44 15.62
N ARG A 368 -4.33 8.80 16.65
CA ARG A 368 -3.72 8.74 17.99
C ARG A 368 -2.38 7.99 17.96
N GLY A 369 -2.33 6.83 17.30
CA GLY A 369 -1.13 6.04 17.17
C GLY A 369 -0.06 6.71 16.31
N MET A 370 -0.44 7.31 15.17
CA MET A 370 0.48 8.08 14.31
C MET A 370 1.06 9.31 15.00
N SER A 371 0.38 9.82 16.02
CA SER A 371 0.83 10.97 16.81
C SER A 371 1.70 10.57 18.01
N ALA A 372 1.83 9.30 18.32
CA ALA A 372 2.55 8.80 19.49
C ALA A 372 4.05 9.10 19.44
N SER A 373 4.73 8.86 20.57
CA SER A 373 6.19 8.96 20.71
C SER A 373 6.93 7.66 20.46
N SER A 374 6.18 6.54 20.33
CA SER A 374 6.74 5.20 20.11
C SER A 374 5.86 4.40 19.17
N PHE A 375 6.49 3.55 18.35
CA PHE A 375 5.84 2.74 17.34
C PHE A 375 6.23 1.28 17.52
N THR A 376 5.25 0.41 17.53
CA THR A 376 5.47 -1.02 17.73
C THR A 376 5.61 -1.75 16.40
N ALA A 377 6.29 -2.88 16.43
CA ALA A 377 6.41 -3.77 15.29
C ALA A 377 6.11 -5.21 15.74
N HIS A 378 4.86 -5.61 15.60
CA HIS A 378 4.46 -6.98 15.86
C HIS A 378 4.89 -7.89 14.72
N VAL A 379 5.34 -9.11 15.05
CA VAL A 379 5.66 -10.11 14.03
C VAL A 379 4.37 -10.78 13.59
N GLU A 380 3.94 -10.47 12.40
CA GLU A 380 2.74 -11.00 11.78
C GLU A 380 3.09 -12.07 10.72
N ALA A 381 2.10 -12.86 10.32
CA ALA A 381 2.29 -13.90 9.30
C ALA A 381 2.87 -13.34 7.99
N HIS A 382 2.48 -12.13 7.62
CA HIS A 382 2.99 -11.45 6.42
C HIS A 382 4.47 -11.10 6.50
N CYS A 383 5.06 -10.97 7.68
CA CYS A 383 6.49 -10.67 7.83
C CYS A 383 7.38 -11.83 7.36
N ALA A 384 6.88 -13.06 7.47
CA ALA A 384 7.57 -14.26 7.01
C ALA A 384 7.27 -14.63 5.55
N ASP A 385 6.28 -13.99 4.94
CA ASP A 385 5.82 -14.32 3.59
C ASP A 385 6.67 -13.63 2.53
N THR A 386 7.68 -14.33 2.02
CA THR A 386 8.54 -13.86 0.93
C THR A 386 7.98 -14.19 -0.46
N GLN A 387 6.91 -14.99 -0.57
CA GLN A 387 6.39 -15.47 -1.85
C GLN A 387 5.42 -14.49 -2.52
N TRP A 388 4.71 -13.70 -1.74
CA TRP A 388 3.60 -12.87 -2.23
C TRP A 388 3.88 -11.37 -2.19
N ARG A 389 4.96 -10.93 -1.54
CA ARG A 389 5.34 -9.53 -1.46
C ARG A 389 6.43 -9.19 -2.49
N VAL A 390 6.31 -8.02 -3.07
CA VAL A 390 7.32 -7.46 -3.96
C VAL A 390 8.62 -7.17 -3.19
N GLN A 391 8.49 -6.87 -1.91
CA GLN A 391 9.63 -6.65 -1.01
C GLN A 391 9.43 -7.42 0.31
N PRO A 392 10.49 -8.04 0.85
CA PRO A 392 10.43 -8.64 2.17
C PRO A 392 10.16 -7.59 3.23
N CYS A 393 9.63 -8.01 4.38
CA CYS A 393 9.44 -7.11 5.52
C CYS A 393 10.77 -6.51 5.95
N ARG A 394 10.96 -5.22 5.73
CA ARG A 394 12.21 -4.50 6.06
C ARG A 394 12.43 -4.29 7.58
N ILE A 395 11.40 -4.51 8.38
CA ILE A 395 11.47 -4.33 9.83
C ILE A 395 12.00 -5.60 10.51
N HIS A 396 11.47 -6.77 10.14
CA HIS A 396 11.81 -8.05 10.79
C HIS A 396 12.79 -8.91 9.98
N THR A 397 12.96 -8.59 8.69
CA THR A 397 13.88 -9.31 7.82
C THR A 397 15.13 -8.46 7.63
N VAL A 398 16.22 -8.83 8.27
CA VAL A 398 17.53 -8.26 7.97
C VAL A 398 18.03 -9.00 6.74
N ALA A 399 18.25 -8.28 5.64
CA ALA A 399 18.93 -8.83 4.49
C ALA A 399 20.24 -9.46 4.97
N ALA A 400 20.50 -10.71 4.55
CA ALA A 400 21.75 -11.35 4.89
C ALA A 400 22.87 -10.46 4.34
N VAL A 401 23.57 -9.81 5.25
CA VAL A 401 24.78 -9.11 4.86
C VAL A 401 25.68 -10.20 4.34
N SER A 402 25.84 -10.27 3.01
CA SER A 402 26.73 -11.22 2.37
C SER A 402 28.10 -11.12 3.07
N ALA A 403 28.53 -12.25 3.56
CA ALA A 403 29.85 -12.41 4.11
C ALA A 403 30.91 -12.17 3.01
#